data_1e5270ac2baf5ee201717d5be964d2c8
#
_entry.id   1e5270ac2baf5ee201717d5be964d2c8
#
_cell.length_a   1.000
_cell.length_b   1.000
_cell.length_c   1.000
_cell.angle_alpha   90.00
_cell.angle_beta   90.00
_cell.angle_gamma   90.00
#
_symmetry.space_group_name_H-M   'P 1'
#
loop_
_entity.id
_entity.type
_entity.pdbx_description
1 polymer ?
#
loop_
_entity_poly.entity_id
_entity_poly.type
_entity_poly.pdbx_seq_one_letter_code
_entity_poly.pdbx_strand_id
1 'polypeptide(L)'
;MTTRHRAAAATTVSALVIAGGSVIGAGSAHADDVKPSVPPGTEPSAAAPVAIDSNAPGLKIPQGGTLAPVKVLDIAEVVEDLGGEQRRQETNETVMMALQSEVLFPEDSAVFNAQAAARIQAIGNEINQSKATRIRVFGFTDDQGSYEHGKVLSKKRADAVHDELAKTVTNPSVVFDVRGYSEDYPIADNSTEEGRKKNRRVEITFPRGAS
;
A
#
# COMPACT_ATOMS: atom_id res chain seq x y z
N MET A 1 34.46 -57.56 -24.41
CA MET A 1 34.15 -58.37 -23.24
C MET A 1 34.63 -57.62 -22.02
N THR A 2 33.73 -57.04 -21.22
CA THR A 2 33.97 -56.88 -19.81
C THR A 2 32.78 -56.24 -19.13
N THR A 3 32.40 -56.84 -18.10
CA THR A 3 31.14 -56.85 -17.38
C THR A 3 30.95 -55.62 -16.49
N ARG A 4 29.75 -55.02 -16.49
CA ARG A 4 29.31 -53.96 -15.57
C ARG A 4 28.92 -54.55 -14.22
N HIS A 5 29.40 -54.00 -13.12
CA HIS A 5 28.77 -54.19 -11.80
C HIS A 5 28.15 -52.87 -11.31
N ARG A 6 26.85 -52.89 -11.09
CA ARG A 6 26.09 -51.89 -10.36
C ARG A 6 26.17 -52.20 -8.87
N ALA A 7 26.59 -51.25 -8.07
CA ALA A 7 26.41 -51.29 -6.63
C ALA A 7 25.24 -50.38 -6.22
N ALA A 8 24.25 -50.94 -5.58
CA ALA A 8 23.13 -50.25 -4.97
C ALA A 8 23.52 -49.85 -3.53
N ALA A 9 23.41 -48.59 -3.19
CA ALA A 9 23.56 -48.10 -1.83
C ALA A 9 22.19 -47.99 -1.18
N ALA A 10 21.95 -48.70 -0.11
CA ALA A 10 20.76 -48.64 0.71
C ALA A 10 20.93 -47.52 1.73
N THR A 11 19.99 -46.58 1.77
CA THR A 11 19.92 -45.49 2.74
C THR A 11 19.04 -45.92 3.92
N THR A 12 19.65 -46.13 5.07
CA THR A 12 18.94 -46.39 6.33
C THR A 12 18.45 -45.05 6.92
N VAL A 13 17.14 -44.94 7.13
CA VAL A 13 16.50 -43.85 7.86
C VAL A 13 16.53 -44.21 9.35
N SER A 14 17.30 -43.47 10.13
CA SER A 14 17.26 -43.56 11.61
C SER A 14 16.28 -42.53 12.11
N ALA A 15 15.17 -42.97 12.67
CA ALA A 15 14.23 -42.16 13.42
C ALA A 15 14.77 -41.97 14.85
N LEU A 16 15.11 -40.71 15.21
CA LEU A 16 15.44 -40.34 16.59
C LEU A 16 14.21 -39.76 17.25
N VAL A 17 13.59 -40.51 18.15
CA VAL A 17 12.53 -40.02 19.05
C VAL A 17 13.23 -39.40 20.26
N ILE A 18 13.09 -38.09 20.45
CA ILE A 18 13.44 -37.41 21.70
C ILE A 18 12.15 -37.00 22.38
N ALA A 19 11.80 -37.73 23.44
CA ALA A 19 10.81 -37.31 24.43
C ALA A 19 11.53 -36.44 25.49
N GLY A 20 10.96 -35.35 25.85
CA GLY A 20 11.43 -34.64 27.02
C GLY A 20 11.08 -33.15 27.09
N GLY A 21 10.14 -32.80 27.97
CA GLY A 21 10.19 -31.60 28.74
C GLY A 21 9.48 -30.36 28.19
N SER A 22 8.18 -30.21 28.53
CA SER A 22 7.47 -28.95 28.47
C SER A 22 8.10 -27.96 29.44
N VAL A 23 8.72 -26.89 28.93
CA VAL A 23 8.89 -25.64 29.65
C VAL A 23 8.02 -24.63 28.93
N ILE A 24 6.87 -24.29 29.54
CA ILE A 24 6.05 -23.15 29.10
C ILE A 24 6.78 -21.90 29.60
N GLY A 25 7.72 -21.42 28.81
CA GLY A 25 8.22 -20.06 28.91
C GLY A 25 7.20 -19.14 28.26
N ALA A 26 6.49 -18.34 29.06
CA ALA A 26 5.77 -17.19 28.57
C ALA A 26 6.80 -16.18 28.04
N GLY A 27 7.25 -16.40 26.81
CA GLY A 27 7.96 -15.42 26.03
C GLY A 27 7.01 -14.30 25.70
N SER A 28 7.19 -13.14 26.33
CA SER A 28 6.63 -11.89 25.83
C SER A 28 7.07 -11.78 24.38
N ALA A 29 6.12 -11.97 23.45
CA ALA A 29 6.33 -11.59 22.07
C ALA A 29 6.62 -10.10 22.09
N HIS A 30 7.89 -9.71 21.97
CA HIS A 30 8.22 -8.38 21.50
C HIS A 30 7.57 -8.28 20.15
N ALA A 31 6.61 -7.36 20.03
CA ALA A 31 6.22 -6.87 18.71
C ALA A 31 7.50 -6.25 18.15
N ASP A 32 8.18 -7.01 17.28
CA ASP A 32 9.25 -6.44 16.48
C ASP A 32 8.67 -5.16 15.87
N ASP A 33 9.46 -4.08 15.90
CA ASP A 33 9.16 -2.80 15.23
C ASP A 33 9.11 -3.05 13.71
N VAL A 34 8.07 -3.74 13.25
CA VAL A 34 7.81 -3.88 11.82
C VAL A 34 7.38 -2.51 11.35
N LYS A 35 8.29 -1.82 10.66
CA LYS A 35 8.00 -0.54 10.00
C LYS A 35 6.72 -0.74 9.19
N PRO A 36 5.67 0.09 9.37
CA PRO A 36 4.42 -0.10 8.64
C PRO A 36 4.68 -0.09 7.14
N SER A 37 4.04 -1.00 6.42
CA SER A 37 4.23 -1.16 4.97
C SER A 37 3.58 -0.06 4.14
N VAL A 38 2.74 0.77 4.76
CA VAL A 38 2.02 1.88 4.13
C VAL A 38 2.13 3.14 4.98
N PRO A 39 2.06 4.33 4.38
CA PRO A 39 2.10 5.59 5.11
C PRO A 39 0.96 5.70 6.13
N PRO A 40 1.19 6.32 7.29
CA PRO A 40 0.17 6.48 8.33
C PRO A 40 -1.11 7.13 7.81
N GLY A 41 -2.24 6.49 8.09
CA GLY A 41 -3.57 6.94 7.68
C GLY A 41 -3.99 6.54 6.26
N THR A 42 -3.18 5.73 5.57
CA THR A 42 -3.54 5.06 4.31
C THR A 42 -3.72 3.57 4.49
N GLU A 43 -3.67 3.09 5.73
CA GLU A 43 -3.99 1.70 6.05
C GLU A 43 -5.39 1.37 5.53
N PRO A 44 -5.61 0.18 4.96
CA PRO A 44 -6.93 -0.26 4.57
C PRO A 44 -7.89 -0.19 5.78
N SER A 45 -8.89 0.69 5.73
CA SER A 45 -9.93 0.74 6.74
C SER A 45 -10.89 -0.41 6.46
N ALA A 46 -10.87 -1.43 7.30
CA ALA A 46 -11.92 -2.44 7.27
C ALA A 46 -13.19 -1.81 7.85
N ALA A 47 -14.27 -1.80 7.07
CA ALA A 47 -15.60 -1.45 7.59
C ALA A 47 -15.91 -2.32 8.82
N ALA A 48 -16.56 -1.73 9.83
CA ALA A 48 -16.93 -2.49 11.02
C ALA A 48 -17.73 -3.74 10.59
N PRO A 49 -17.38 -4.93 11.10
CA PRO A 49 -18.10 -6.15 10.73
C PRO A 49 -19.59 -6.01 11.03
N VAL A 50 -20.44 -6.49 10.13
CA VAL A 50 -21.87 -6.60 10.41
C VAL A 50 -22.04 -7.44 11.68
N ALA A 51 -22.75 -6.89 12.66
CA ALA A 51 -23.05 -7.63 13.89
C ALA A 51 -23.89 -8.86 13.54
N ILE A 52 -23.33 -10.04 13.74
CA ILE A 52 -24.03 -11.30 13.51
C ILE A 52 -24.69 -11.71 14.85
N ASP A 53 -26.02 -11.84 14.83
CA ASP A 53 -26.73 -12.41 15.97
C ASP A 53 -26.37 -13.90 16.11
N SER A 54 -25.62 -14.23 17.17
CA SER A 54 -25.23 -15.61 17.48
C SER A 54 -26.42 -16.55 17.75
N ASN A 55 -27.62 -15.97 17.99
CA ASN A 55 -28.84 -16.70 18.22
C ASN A 55 -29.75 -16.79 16.99
N ALA A 56 -29.30 -16.30 15.82
CA ALA A 56 -30.10 -16.35 14.62
C ALA A 56 -30.57 -17.80 14.30
N PRO A 57 -31.85 -18.03 14.00
CA PRO A 57 -32.41 -19.38 13.89
C PRO A 57 -31.85 -20.23 12.74
N GLY A 58 -31.10 -19.60 11.82
CA GLY A 58 -30.40 -20.28 10.73
C GLY A 58 -28.95 -20.68 11.05
N LEU A 59 -28.42 -20.22 12.20
CA LEU A 59 -27.01 -20.43 12.55
C LEU A 59 -26.86 -21.69 13.42
N LYS A 60 -26.31 -22.77 12.83
CA LYS A 60 -26.04 -24.01 13.58
C LYS A 60 -24.60 -24.03 14.04
N ILE A 61 -24.38 -23.64 15.30
CA ILE A 61 -23.06 -23.76 15.94
C ILE A 61 -23.06 -25.06 16.75
N PRO A 62 -22.02 -25.92 16.63
CA PRO A 62 -21.87 -27.10 17.49
C PRO A 62 -21.86 -26.68 18.98
N GLN A 63 -22.33 -27.55 19.85
CA GLN A 63 -22.35 -27.28 21.29
C GLN A 63 -20.94 -27.00 21.81
N GLY A 64 -20.75 -25.84 22.44
CA GLY A 64 -19.42 -25.35 22.84
C GLY A 64 -18.59 -24.63 21.76
N GLY A 65 -19.12 -24.51 20.57
CA GLY A 65 -18.48 -23.74 19.49
C GLY A 65 -18.69 -22.23 19.69
N THR A 66 -17.69 -21.45 19.31
CA THR A 66 -17.78 -20.00 19.19
C THR A 66 -17.60 -19.59 17.75
N LEU A 67 -18.32 -18.54 17.32
CA LEU A 67 -18.07 -17.94 16.01
C LEU A 67 -16.66 -17.32 15.99
N ALA A 68 -15.91 -17.64 14.96
CA ALA A 68 -14.68 -16.90 14.68
C ALA A 68 -15.01 -15.42 14.44
N PRO A 69 -14.12 -14.48 14.82
CA PRO A 69 -14.32 -13.07 14.51
C PRO A 69 -14.52 -12.89 13.01
N VAL A 70 -15.51 -12.09 12.64
CA VAL A 70 -15.78 -11.80 11.23
C VAL A 70 -14.58 -11.06 10.64
N LYS A 71 -13.97 -11.61 9.60
CA LYS A 71 -12.94 -10.96 8.83
C LYS A 71 -13.59 -10.31 7.62
N VAL A 72 -13.74 -8.99 7.64
CA VAL A 72 -14.14 -8.23 6.46
C VAL A 72 -12.90 -8.09 5.58
N LEU A 73 -12.96 -8.62 4.37
CA LEU A 73 -11.95 -8.39 3.35
C LEU A 73 -12.40 -7.18 2.53
N ASP A 74 -11.64 -6.09 2.62
CA ASP A 74 -11.84 -4.95 1.73
C ASP A 74 -11.33 -5.35 0.33
N ILE A 75 -12.20 -5.26 -0.68
CA ILE A 75 -11.83 -5.57 -2.06
C ILE A 75 -11.31 -4.26 -2.66
N ALA A 76 -10.04 -4.25 -3.04
CA ALA A 76 -9.44 -3.16 -3.78
C ALA A 76 -9.43 -3.50 -5.28
N GLU A 77 -10.05 -2.67 -6.10
CA GLU A 77 -9.86 -2.68 -7.54
C GLU A 77 -8.59 -1.88 -7.87
N VAL A 78 -7.69 -2.47 -8.64
CA VAL A 78 -6.44 -1.83 -9.05
C VAL A 78 -6.38 -1.79 -10.57
N VAL A 79 -6.28 -0.59 -11.12
CA VAL A 79 -6.10 -0.35 -12.55
C VAL A 79 -4.79 0.40 -12.73
N GLU A 80 -3.90 -0.13 -13.54
CA GLU A 80 -2.63 0.49 -13.93
C GLU A 80 -2.61 0.64 -15.46
N ASP A 81 -2.17 1.75 -15.99
CA ASP A 81 -2.01 1.93 -17.42
C ASP A 81 -0.82 1.09 -17.96
N LEU A 82 -0.81 0.83 -19.26
CA LEU A 82 0.21 -0.03 -19.90
C LEU A 82 1.64 0.53 -19.78
N GLY A 83 1.79 1.83 -19.55
CA GLY A 83 3.08 2.48 -19.31
C GLY A 83 3.49 2.49 -17.84
N GLY A 84 2.58 2.13 -16.94
CA GLY A 84 2.77 2.24 -15.50
C GLY A 84 2.82 3.70 -15.00
N GLU A 85 2.47 4.67 -15.86
CA GLU A 85 2.53 6.11 -15.56
C GLU A 85 1.53 6.52 -14.48
N GLN A 86 0.39 5.84 -14.44
CA GLN A 86 -0.67 6.06 -13.47
C GLN A 86 -1.21 4.73 -12.97
N ARG A 87 -1.36 4.64 -11.66
CA ARG A 87 -2.04 3.53 -10.99
C ARG A 87 -3.20 4.09 -10.18
N ARG A 88 -4.38 3.51 -10.36
CA ARG A 88 -5.59 3.80 -9.60
C ARG A 88 -5.95 2.62 -8.74
N GLN A 89 -6.22 2.86 -7.48
CA GLN A 89 -6.72 1.86 -6.55
C GLN A 89 -8.00 2.40 -5.91
N GLU A 90 -9.07 1.64 -6.03
CA GLU A 90 -10.33 1.96 -5.39
C GLU A 90 -10.71 0.89 -4.38
N THR A 91 -11.13 1.35 -3.21
CA THR A 91 -11.80 0.54 -2.21
C THR A 91 -13.25 1.00 -2.06
N ASN A 92 -13.99 0.37 -1.16
CA ASN A 92 -15.35 0.83 -0.84
C ASN A 92 -15.38 2.25 -0.26
N GLU A 93 -14.30 2.71 0.37
CA GLU A 93 -14.22 3.96 1.12
C GLU A 93 -13.32 5.01 0.48
N THR A 94 -12.29 4.59 -0.26
CA THR A 94 -11.25 5.50 -0.75
C THR A 94 -10.88 5.27 -2.20
N VAL A 95 -10.45 6.34 -2.84
CA VAL A 95 -9.76 6.34 -4.13
C VAL A 95 -8.32 6.78 -3.88
N MET A 96 -7.35 6.03 -4.37
CA MET A 96 -5.95 6.38 -4.38
C MET A 96 -5.44 6.39 -5.82
N MET A 97 -4.80 7.48 -6.21
CA MET A 97 -4.14 7.66 -7.49
C MET A 97 -2.65 7.85 -7.26
N ALA A 98 -1.83 6.97 -7.80
CA ALA A 98 -0.38 7.11 -7.84
C ALA A 98 0.05 7.51 -9.25
N LEU A 99 0.80 8.59 -9.37
CA LEU A 99 1.37 9.11 -10.60
C LEU A 99 2.89 9.01 -10.52
N GLN A 100 3.52 8.45 -11.54
CA GLN A 100 4.98 8.44 -11.61
C GLN A 100 5.51 9.88 -11.69
N SER A 101 6.63 10.14 -11.01
CA SER A 101 7.19 11.48 -10.94
C SER A 101 7.61 12.02 -12.30
N GLU A 102 8.10 11.19 -13.21
CA GLU A 102 8.55 11.56 -14.55
C GLU A 102 7.41 12.09 -15.44
N VAL A 103 6.17 11.67 -15.13
CA VAL A 103 4.97 12.16 -15.83
C VAL A 103 4.62 13.58 -15.40
N LEU A 104 5.00 13.96 -14.20
CA LEU A 104 4.67 15.26 -13.62
C LEU A 104 5.84 16.25 -13.68
N PHE A 105 7.05 15.78 -13.48
CA PHE A 105 8.23 16.60 -13.25
C PHE A 105 9.42 16.14 -14.09
N PRO A 106 10.28 17.06 -14.54
CA PRO A 106 11.62 16.72 -14.97
C PRO A 106 12.43 16.02 -13.87
N GLU A 107 13.51 15.38 -14.23
CA GLU A 107 14.43 14.74 -13.28
C GLU A 107 14.90 15.74 -12.22
N ASP A 108 14.99 15.28 -10.98
CA ASP A 108 15.39 16.08 -9.78
C ASP A 108 14.66 17.41 -9.62
N SER A 109 13.44 17.52 -10.15
CA SER A 109 12.62 18.74 -10.13
C SER A 109 11.29 18.51 -9.43
N ALA A 110 10.72 19.60 -8.93
CA ALA A 110 9.34 19.73 -8.46
C ALA A 110 8.55 20.78 -9.26
N VAL A 111 9.08 21.22 -10.39
CA VAL A 111 8.38 22.12 -11.32
C VAL A 111 7.63 21.26 -12.34
N PHE A 112 6.35 21.49 -12.52
CA PHE A 112 5.54 20.73 -13.46
C PHE A 112 6.04 20.85 -14.92
N ASN A 113 5.94 19.75 -15.65
CA ASN A 113 6.00 19.78 -17.10
C ASN A 113 4.68 20.33 -17.71
N ALA A 114 4.64 20.55 -19.01
CA ALA A 114 3.52 21.20 -19.69
C ALA A 114 2.18 20.43 -19.55
N GLN A 115 2.21 19.11 -19.38
CA GLN A 115 1.02 18.24 -19.33
C GLN A 115 0.57 17.94 -17.90
N ALA A 116 1.42 18.12 -16.91
CA ALA A 116 1.15 17.74 -15.53
C ALA A 116 -0.03 18.48 -14.94
N ALA A 117 -0.13 19.79 -15.15
CA ALA A 117 -1.21 20.60 -14.59
C ALA A 117 -2.59 20.09 -15.03
N ALA A 118 -2.78 19.73 -16.31
CA ALA A 118 -4.04 19.22 -16.81
C ALA A 118 -4.41 17.87 -16.16
N ARG A 119 -3.43 16.98 -15.92
CA ARG A 119 -3.65 15.72 -15.23
C ARG A 119 -4.11 15.95 -13.77
N ILE A 120 -3.46 16.86 -13.07
CA ILE A 120 -3.82 17.18 -11.67
C ILE A 120 -5.19 17.87 -11.60
N GLN A 121 -5.52 18.74 -12.55
CA GLN A 121 -6.85 19.36 -12.64
C GLN A 121 -7.96 18.32 -12.87
N ALA A 122 -7.73 17.31 -13.71
CA ALA A 122 -8.69 16.23 -13.90
C ALA A 122 -8.97 15.47 -12.58
N ILE A 123 -7.93 15.21 -11.79
CA ILE A 123 -8.06 14.61 -10.46
C ILE A 123 -8.81 15.56 -9.51
N GLY A 124 -8.52 16.85 -9.53
CA GLY A 124 -9.23 17.86 -8.75
C GLY A 124 -10.75 17.89 -9.04
N ASN A 125 -11.13 17.75 -10.31
CA ASN A 125 -12.53 17.64 -10.70
C ASN A 125 -13.20 16.38 -10.13
N GLU A 126 -12.50 15.25 -10.12
CA GLU A 126 -13.02 14.02 -9.53
C GLU A 126 -13.17 14.15 -8.01
N ILE A 127 -12.23 14.79 -7.34
CA ILE A 127 -12.30 15.10 -5.90
C ILE A 127 -13.53 15.95 -5.60
N ASN A 128 -13.85 16.94 -6.44
CA ASN A 128 -15.07 17.75 -6.29
C ASN A 128 -16.34 16.90 -6.42
N GLN A 129 -16.37 15.94 -7.36
CA GLN A 129 -17.51 15.03 -7.54
C GLN A 129 -17.70 14.11 -6.34
N SER A 130 -16.61 13.63 -5.73
CA SER A 130 -16.63 12.79 -4.54
C SER A 130 -17.04 13.54 -3.27
N LYS A 131 -17.08 14.88 -3.30
CA LYS A 131 -17.33 15.75 -2.14
C LYS A 131 -16.38 15.48 -0.97
N ALA A 132 -15.14 15.12 -1.29
CA ALA A 132 -14.12 14.80 -0.32
C ALA A 132 -13.91 15.96 0.67
N THR A 133 -13.71 15.62 1.94
CA THR A 133 -13.39 16.57 3.00
C THR A 133 -11.94 16.46 3.48
N ARG A 134 -11.26 15.40 3.06
CA ARG A 134 -9.84 15.18 3.35
C ARG A 134 -9.14 14.62 2.14
N ILE A 135 -8.00 15.21 1.80
CA ILE A 135 -7.15 14.79 0.71
C ILE A 135 -5.74 14.58 1.26
N ARG A 136 -5.13 13.45 0.95
CA ARG A 136 -3.73 13.18 1.26
C ARG A 136 -2.93 13.29 -0.02
N VAL A 137 -1.80 13.99 0.03
CA VAL A 137 -0.85 14.13 -1.08
C VAL A 137 0.52 13.74 -0.57
N PHE A 138 0.98 12.56 -0.95
CA PHE A 138 2.23 11.99 -0.45
C PHE A 138 3.23 11.80 -1.59
N GLY A 139 4.44 12.32 -1.42
CA GLY A 139 5.53 12.17 -2.37
C GLY A 139 6.54 11.13 -1.91
N PHE A 140 7.09 10.37 -2.86
CA PHE A 140 8.09 9.32 -2.64
C PHE A 140 9.21 9.43 -3.66
N THR A 141 10.38 8.90 -3.31
CA THR A 141 11.53 8.70 -4.20
C THR A 141 11.89 7.22 -4.28
N ASP A 142 12.81 6.89 -5.15
CA ASP A 142 13.58 5.66 -5.07
C ASP A 142 14.69 5.78 -4.00
N ASP A 143 15.58 4.79 -3.94
CA ASP A 143 16.71 4.71 -3.03
C ASP A 143 18.01 5.35 -3.58
N GLN A 144 17.93 6.10 -4.68
CA GLN A 144 19.10 6.73 -5.27
C GLN A 144 19.38 8.10 -4.62
N GLY A 145 20.64 8.29 -4.21
CA GLY A 145 21.07 9.51 -3.54
C GLY A 145 20.96 9.46 -2.02
N SER A 146 20.87 10.62 -1.38
CA SER A 146 20.74 10.68 0.08
C SER A 146 19.29 10.74 0.53
N TYR A 147 18.97 10.09 1.64
CA TYR A 147 17.65 10.14 2.27
C TYR A 147 17.15 11.56 2.49
N GLU A 148 18.02 12.46 2.96
CA GLU A 148 17.67 13.86 3.21
C GLU A 148 17.30 14.62 1.94
N HIS A 149 18.04 14.40 0.84
CA HIS A 149 17.70 14.96 -0.46
C HIS A 149 16.34 14.44 -0.93
N GLY A 150 16.14 13.12 -0.87
CA GLY A 150 14.86 12.48 -1.19
C GLY A 150 13.71 13.04 -0.34
N LYS A 151 13.94 13.29 0.95
CA LYS A 151 12.95 13.86 1.87
C LYS A 151 12.50 15.25 1.44
N VAL A 152 13.45 16.10 1.06
CA VAL A 152 13.18 17.46 0.58
C VAL A 152 12.49 17.42 -0.79
N LEU A 153 12.97 16.60 -1.72
CA LEU A 153 12.42 16.50 -3.08
C LEU A 153 11.00 15.94 -3.08
N SER A 154 10.76 14.84 -2.36
CA SER A 154 9.44 14.24 -2.26
C SER A 154 8.41 15.20 -1.64
N LYS A 155 8.80 15.96 -0.62
CA LYS A 155 7.94 16.99 -0.02
C LYS A 155 7.63 18.11 -1.01
N LYS A 156 8.63 18.65 -1.73
CA LYS A 156 8.42 19.70 -2.74
C LYS A 156 7.49 19.23 -3.86
N ARG A 157 7.61 17.98 -4.30
CA ARG A 157 6.72 17.40 -5.32
C ARG A 157 5.29 17.27 -4.82
N ALA A 158 5.11 16.82 -3.58
CA ALA A 158 3.80 16.78 -2.94
C ALA A 158 3.18 18.17 -2.78
N ASP A 159 3.98 19.18 -2.40
CA ASP A 159 3.53 20.58 -2.32
C ASP A 159 3.09 21.12 -3.67
N ALA A 160 3.86 20.88 -4.73
CA ALA A 160 3.48 21.32 -6.08
C ALA A 160 2.14 20.72 -6.53
N VAL A 161 1.92 19.43 -6.26
CA VAL A 161 0.64 18.77 -6.56
C VAL A 161 -0.49 19.36 -5.72
N HIS A 162 -0.27 19.60 -4.42
CA HIS A 162 -1.23 20.27 -3.55
C HIS A 162 -1.62 21.65 -4.08
N ASP A 163 -0.64 22.46 -4.45
CA ASP A 163 -0.87 23.83 -4.93
C ASP A 163 -1.70 23.86 -6.22
N GLU A 164 -1.53 22.86 -7.11
CA GLU A 164 -2.34 22.74 -8.31
C GLU A 164 -3.76 22.22 -8.00
N LEU A 165 -3.90 21.21 -7.12
CA LEU A 165 -5.20 20.73 -6.66
C LEU A 165 -6.01 21.84 -5.99
N ALA A 166 -5.37 22.67 -5.16
CA ALA A 166 -6.01 23.78 -4.46
C ALA A 166 -6.63 24.83 -5.40
N LYS A 167 -6.16 24.93 -6.66
CA LYS A 167 -6.78 25.80 -7.67
C LYS A 167 -8.08 25.24 -8.21
N THR A 168 -8.25 23.91 -8.19
CA THR A 168 -9.37 23.20 -8.80
C THR A 168 -10.41 22.77 -7.78
N VAL A 169 -9.97 22.36 -6.57
CA VAL A 169 -10.84 21.91 -5.49
C VAL A 169 -11.63 23.09 -4.93
N THR A 170 -12.95 23.00 -5.03
CA THR A 170 -13.86 24.12 -4.70
C THR A 170 -14.41 24.08 -3.28
N ASN A 171 -14.34 22.92 -2.58
CA ASN A 171 -14.85 22.81 -1.22
C ASN A 171 -13.91 23.49 -0.22
N PRO A 172 -14.33 24.60 0.44
CA PRO A 172 -13.47 25.36 1.35
C PRO A 172 -13.17 24.62 2.67
N SER A 173 -13.91 23.54 2.96
CA SER A 173 -13.73 22.74 4.17
C SER A 173 -12.77 21.56 3.97
N VAL A 174 -12.15 21.45 2.80
CA VAL A 174 -11.17 20.38 2.53
C VAL A 174 -9.93 20.58 3.37
N VAL A 175 -9.48 19.52 4.03
CA VAL A 175 -8.21 19.44 4.74
C VAL A 175 -7.22 18.64 3.92
N PHE A 176 -6.09 19.26 3.59
CA PHE A 176 -4.98 18.58 2.93
C PHE A 176 -3.96 18.09 3.95
N ASP A 177 -3.54 16.82 3.83
CA ASP A 177 -2.38 16.24 4.51
C ASP A 177 -1.27 16.03 3.48
N VAL A 178 -0.23 16.86 3.50
CA VAL A 178 0.82 16.89 2.48
C VAL A 178 2.15 16.50 3.08
N ARG A 179 2.72 15.36 2.63
CA ARG A 179 3.98 14.82 3.16
C ARG A 179 4.92 14.34 2.07
N GLY A 180 6.22 14.38 2.38
CA GLY A 180 7.27 13.70 1.64
C GLY A 180 7.85 12.58 2.48
N TYR A 181 8.00 11.40 1.91
CA TYR A 181 8.46 10.20 2.62
C TYR A 181 9.83 9.70 2.15
N SER A 182 10.50 10.41 1.20
CA SER A 182 11.75 9.92 0.63
C SER A 182 11.59 8.52 0.05
N GLU A 183 12.50 7.61 0.33
CA GLU A 183 12.49 6.21 -0.09
C GLU A 183 11.70 5.30 0.88
N ASP A 184 11.05 5.87 1.88
CA ASP A 184 10.16 5.12 2.75
C ASP A 184 8.97 4.56 1.95
N TYR A 185 8.47 3.39 2.33
CA TYR A 185 7.31 2.74 1.72
C TYR A 185 7.46 2.43 0.21
N PRO A 186 8.50 1.69 -0.20
CA PRO A 186 8.64 1.26 -1.58
C PRO A 186 7.50 0.31 -1.98
N ILE A 187 6.97 0.47 -3.20
CA ILE A 187 5.92 -0.41 -3.76
C ILE A 187 6.50 -1.40 -4.77
N ALA A 188 7.77 -1.26 -5.12
CA ALA A 188 8.47 -2.13 -6.04
C ALA A 188 9.95 -2.25 -5.65
N ASP A 189 10.65 -3.21 -6.25
CA ASP A 189 12.06 -3.48 -5.98
C ASP A 189 12.97 -2.38 -6.57
N ASN A 190 13.74 -1.69 -5.71
CA ASN A 190 14.68 -0.66 -6.10
C ASN A 190 15.91 -1.18 -6.86
N SER A 191 16.14 -2.50 -6.90
CA SER A 191 17.26 -3.08 -7.65
C SER A 191 17.08 -2.95 -9.16
N THR A 192 15.85 -2.73 -9.66
CA THR A 192 15.52 -2.56 -11.07
C THR A 192 15.09 -1.13 -11.39
N GLU A 193 15.36 -0.65 -12.62
CA GLU A 193 14.90 0.68 -13.03
C GLU A 193 13.38 0.79 -13.10
N GLU A 194 12.70 -0.26 -13.53
CA GLU A 194 11.24 -0.34 -13.55
C GLU A 194 10.65 -0.21 -12.14
N GLY A 195 11.28 -0.85 -11.15
CA GLY A 195 10.88 -0.74 -9.76
C GLY A 195 11.15 0.65 -9.19
N ARG A 196 12.31 1.23 -9.47
CA ARG A 196 12.63 2.61 -9.07
C ARG A 196 11.64 3.62 -9.65
N LYS A 197 11.25 3.50 -10.94
CA LYS A 197 10.21 4.35 -11.54
C LYS A 197 8.89 4.28 -10.78
N LYS A 198 8.45 3.09 -10.37
CA LYS A 198 7.24 2.92 -9.56
C LYS A 198 7.37 3.56 -8.17
N ASN A 199 8.57 3.54 -7.60
CA ASN A 199 8.83 4.14 -6.29
C ASN A 199 8.90 5.67 -6.37
N ARG A 200 9.42 6.25 -7.45
CA ARG A 200 9.38 7.70 -7.72
C ARG A 200 7.97 8.13 -8.10
N ARG A 201 7.11 8.40 -7.12
CA ARG A 201 5.69 8.68 -7.34
C ARG A 201 5.13 9.76 -6.42
N VAL A 202 3.99 10.30 -6.80
CA VAL A 202 3.11 11.08 -5.91
C VAL A 202 1.77 10.35 -5.82
N GLU A 203 1.33 10.10 -4.60
CA GLU A 203 0.02 9.51 -4.30
C GLU A 203 -0.96 10.58 -3.85
N ILE A 204 -2.17 10.54 -4.41
CA ILE A 204 -3.30 11.38 -4.04
C ILE A 204 -4.39 10.44 -3.56
N THR A 205 -4.78 10.55 -2.28
CA THR A 205 -5.84 9.72 -1.69
C THR A 205 -6.96 10.58 -1.16
N PHE A 206 -8.20 10.21 -1.49
CA PHE A 206 -9.40 10.91 -1.03
C PHE A 206 -10.54 9.92 -0.80
N PRO A 207 -11.54 10.25 0.06
CA PRO A 207 -12.72 9.43 0.24
C PRO A 207 -13.50 9.25 -1.06
N ARG A 208 -13.96 8.04 -1.33
CA ARG A 208 -14.91 7.76 -2.40
C ARG A 208 -16.26 8.41 -2.02
N GLY A 209 -16.87 9.17 -2.93
CA GLY A 209 -18.18 9.72 -2.69
C GLY A 209 -19.21 8.61 -2.40
N ALA A 210 -20.17 8.88 -1.52
CA ALA A 210 -21.28 7.98 -1.32
C ALA A 210 -22.08 7.85 -2.63
N SER A 211 -22.23 6.61 -3.12
CA SER A 211 -23.04 6.25 -4.29
C SER A 211 -24.50 6.33 -3.93
#